data_5550d68cfb39a3201577ba0cb3c18eda
#
_entry.id   5550d68cfb39a3201577ba0cb3c18eda
#
_cell.length_a   1.000
_cell.length_b   1.000
_cell.length_c   1.000
_cell.angle_alpha   90.00
_cell.angle_beta   90.00
_cell.angle_gamma   90.00
#
_symmetry.space_group_name_H-M   'P 1'
#
loop_
_entity.id
_entity.type
_entity.pdbx_description
1 polymer ?
#
loop_
_entity_poly.entity_id
_entity_poly.type
_entity_poly.pdbx_seq_one_letter_code
_entity_poly.pdbx_strand_id
1 'polypeptide(L)'
;MDYIAIIGDMIDSKDIPNRFEGQQQLKACLDKLNKKYQAVLASKFSITLGDEFQGLLKAKAPLFWIIDEINQSMEGIGLRFGIGLGTILTDINPEVSLGADGPAYWHAREAINYIHQKNDYGNTQLAVRMDKKEAEEMINSLLAASEAIKASWRDSQKVLLQTLLELGIYEECFEQQALAQALQLNSSALSKRLKSSSIKVYLRARNTALKLLQTSCCDVEAGPQEPKNDGFLV
;
A
#
# COMPACT_ATOMS: atom_id res chain seq x y z
N MET A 1 16.24 -4.23 -11.50
CA MET A 1 14.76 -4.19 -11.46
C MET A 1 14.33 -3.80 -10.06
N ASP A 2 13.45 -2.81 -9.93
CA ASP A 2 12.98 -2.36 -8.63
C ASP A 2 11.76 -3.16 -8.17
N TYR A 3 11.66 -3.29 -6.86
CA TYR A 3 10.57 -3.92 -6.14
C TYR A 3 10.03 -2.96 -5.09
N ILE A 4 8.82 -3.24 -4.63
CA ILE A 4 8.20 -2.54 -3.50
C ILE A 4 8.20 -3.51 -2.31
N ALA A 5 9.01 -3.23 -1.29
CA ALA A 5 8.97 -3.94 -0.03
C ALA A 5 7.95 -3.28 0.90
N ILE A 6 7.19 -4.09 1.62
CA ILE A 6 6.29 -3.67 2.68
C ILE A 6 6.75 -4.34 3.98
N ILE A 7 6.87 -3.54 5.03
CA ILE A 7 6.94 -3.99 6.42
C ILE A 7 5.75 -3.41 7.13
N GLY A 8 4.98 -4.24 7.82
CA GLY A 8 3.82 -3.79 8.59
C GLY A 8 3.85 -4.37 9.99
N ASP A 9 3.34 -3.63 10.96
CA ASP A 9 3.19 -4.08 12.35
C ASP A 9 1.84 -3.69 12.96
N MET A 10 1.46 -4.37 14.03
CA MET A 10 0.28 -4.03 14.83
C MET A 10 0.63 -2.95 15.85
N ILE A 11 -0.18 -1.88 15.89
CA ILE A 11 -0.07 -0.81 16.88
C ILE A 11 -0.45 -1.37 18.27
N ASP A 12 0.38 -1.09 19.25
CA ASP A 12 0.14 -1.45 20.67
C ASP A 12 -0.23 -2.94 20.86
N SER A 13 0.44 -3.80 20.09
CA SER A 13 0.15 -5.25 20.05
C SER A 13 0.18 -5.95 21.42
N LYS A 14 0.90 -5.37 22.39
CA LYS A 14 0.97 -5.87 23.77
C LYS A 14 -0.29 -5.57 24.58
N ASP A 15 -1.04 -4.52 24.18
CA ASP A 15 -2.24 -4.06 24.87
C ASP A 15 -3.53 -4.62 24.24
N ILE A 16 -3.41 -5.39 23.16
CA ILE A 16 -4.55 -6.09 22.53
C ILE A 16 -5.07 -7.16 23.50
N PRO A 17 -6.34 -7.10 23.93
CA PRO A 17 -6.90 -8.02 24.93
C PRO A 17 -6.75 -9.50 24.59
N ASN A 18 -6.83 -9.84 23.29
CA ASN A 18 -6.59 -11.18 22.78
C ASN A 18 -5.54 -11.15 21.63
N ARG A 19 -4.27 -11.03 22.04
CA ARG A 19 -3.15 -10.98 21.08
C ARG A 19 -3.10 -12.19 20.14
N PHE A 20 -3.42 -13.38 20.66
CA PHE A 20 -3.43 -14.59 19.86
C PHE A 20 -4.48 -14.53 18.74
N GLU A 21 -5.67 -14.05 19.04
CA GLU A 21 -6.74 -13.87 18.04
C GLU A 21 -6.34 -12.84 16.97
N GLY A 22 -5.74 -11.71 17.38
CA GLY A 22 -5.20 -10.72 16.43
C GLY A 22 -4.14 -11.30 15.50
N GLN A 23 -3.25 -12.17 16.01
CA GLN A 23 -2.25 -12.85 15.18
C GLN A 23 -2.89 -13.86 14.21
N GLN A 24 -3.93 -14.59 14.63
CA GLN A 24 -4.67 -15.49 13.74
C GLN A 24 -5.43 -14.72 12.65
N GLN A 25 -6.02 -13.59 13.00
CA GLN A 25 -6.69 -12.71 12.05
C GLN A 25 -5.69 -12.17 11.02
N LEU A 26 -4.50 -11.70 11.46
CA LEU A 26 -3.43 -11.26 10.56
C LEU A 26 -3.01 -12.39 9.62
N LYS A 27 -2.77 -13.59 10.14
CA LYS A 27 -2.39 -14.74 9.33
C LYS A 27 -3.44 -15.06 8.27
N ALA A 28 -4.71 -15.15 8.67
CA ALA A 28 -5.80 -15.41 7.73
C ALA A 28 -5.93 -14.30 6.65
N CYS A 29 -5.73 -13.03 7.03
CA CYS A 29 -5.69 -11.91 6.11
C CYS A 29 -4.57 -12.07 5.07
N LEU A 30 -3.33 -12.31 5.53
CA LEU A 30 -2.17 -12.45 4.65
C LEU A 30 -2.30 -13.66 3.72
N ASP A 31 -2.80 -14.80 4.21
CA ASP A 31 -3.05 -16.00 3.40
C ASP A 31 -4.06 -15.72 2.27
N LYS A 32 -5.13 -14.96 2.55
CA LYS A 32 -6.12 -14.53 1.55
C LYS A 32 -5.48 -13.63 0.49
N LEU A 33 -4.68 -12.65 0.92
CA LEU A 33 -4.02 -11.70 0.02
C LEU A 33 -2.94 -12.38 -0.84
N ASN A 34 -2.17 -13.30 -0.27
CA ASN A 34 -1.19 -14.08 -1.00
C ASN A 34 -1.81 -14.88 -2.16
N LYS A 35 -3.01 -15.40 -1.98
CA LYS A 35 -3.78 -16.05 -3.06
C LYS A 35 -4.31 -15.03 -4.07
N LYS A 36 -4.95 -13.95 -3.58
CA LYS A 36 -5.59 -12.94 -4.43
C LYS A 36 -4.58 -12.22 -5.32
N TYR A 37 -3.42 -11.87 -4.78
CA TYR A 37 -2.42 -11.02 -5.44
C TYR A 37 -1.19 -11.78 -5.94
N GLN A 38 -1.24 -13.09 -6.06
CA GLN A 38 -0.11 -13.95 -6.46
C GLN A 38 0.62 -13.43 -7.72
N ALA A 39 -0.10 -12.92 -8.71
CA ALA A 39 0.48 -12.45 -9.98
C ALA A 39 1.40 -11.22 -9.81
N VAL A 40 1.15 -10.39 -8.81
CA VAL A 40 1.88 -9.14 -8.54
C VAL A 40 2.81 -9.21 -7.33
N LEU A 41 2.83 -10.33 -6.62
CA LEU A 41 3.80 -10.60 -5.56
C LEU A 41 5.10 -11.15 -6.19
N ALA A 42 6.24 -10.61 -5.77
CA ALA A 42 7.54 -11.19 -6.02
C ALA A 42 7.90 -12.21 -4.92
N SER A 43 7.46 -11.94 -3.69
CA SER A 43 7.52 -12.85 -2.56
C SER A 43 6.27 -12.67 -1.68
N LYS A 44 5.70 -13.77 -1.22
CA LYS A 44 4.47 -13.78 -0.40
C LYS A 44 4.64 -13.01 0.90
N PHE A 45 3.56 -12.39 1.36
CA PHE A 45 3.51 -11.85 2.71
C PHE A 45 3.76 -12.95 3.74
N SER A 46 4.66 -12.67 4.68
CA SER A 46 5.08 -13.59 5.74
C SER A 46 5.13 -12.86 7.07
N ILE A 47 4.67 -13.51 8.13
CA ILE A 47 4.82 -13.00 9.50
C ILE A 47 6.27 -13.23 9.93
N THR A 48 6.92 -12.19 10.46
CA THR A 48 8.33 -12.23 10.90
C THR A 48 8.44 -12.44 12.40
N LEU A 49 7.83 -11.58 13.21
CA LEU A 49 7.93 -11.57 14.68
C LEU A 49 6.55 -11.36 15.30
N GLY A 50 5.69 -12.38 15.22
CA GLY A 50 4.40 -12.39 15.93
C GLY A 50 3.38 -11.34 15.48
N ASP A 51 3.72 -10.09 15.50
CA ASP A 51 2.89 -8.92 15.14
C ASP A 51 3.45 -8.11 13.96
N GLU A 52 4.66 -8.42 13.50
CA GLU A 52 5.27 -7.84 12.31
C GLU A 52 5.13 -8.79 11.12
N PHE A 53 4.89 -8.24 9.96
CA PHE A 53 4.88 -8.98 8.69
C PHE A 53 5.61 -8.20 7.60
N GLN A 54 6.04 -8.90 6.57
CA GLN A 54 6.66 -8.29 5.41
C GLN A 54 6.22 -8.99 4.12
N GLY A 55 6.37 -8.31 3.01
CA GLY A 55 6.10 -8.84 1.67
C GLY A 55 6.88 -8.07 0.61
N LEU A 56 7.04 -8.68 -0.56
CA LEU A 56 7.73 -8.08 -1.69
C LEU A 56 6.82 -8.07 -2.91
N LEU A 57 6.56 -6.89 -3.45
CA LEU A 57 5.69 -6.69 -4.59
C LEU A 57 6.50 -6.28 -5.82
N LYS A 58 5.99 -6.65 -6.98
CA LYS A 58 6.45 -6.12 -8.27
C LYS A 58 6.04 -4.65 -8.38
N ALA A 59 6.80 -3.85 -9.13
CA ALA A 59 6.60 -2.41 -9.27
C ALA A 59 5.17 -2.00 -9.69
N LYS A 60 4.48 -2.80 -10.50
CA LYS A 60 3.12 -2.52 -10.99
C LYS A 60 1.99 -2.97 -10.06
N ALA A 61 2.31 -3.45 -8.85
CA ALA A 61 1.29 -3.90 -7.89
C ALA A 61 0.38 -2.75 -7.43
N PRO A 62 -0.91 -3.01 -7.15
CA PRO A 62 -1.86 -2.03 -6.62
C PRO A 62 -1.65 -1.84 -5.11
N LEU A 63 -0.49 -1.29 -4.73
CA LEU A 63 0.03 -1.21 -3.37
C LEU A 63 -1.00 -0.68 -2.36
N PHE A 64 -1.55 0.51 -2.60
CA PHE A 64 -2.42 1.16 -1.62
C PHE A 64 -3.80 0.52 -1.52
N TRP A 65 -4.26 -0.14 -2.58
CA TRP A 65 -5.44 -1.01 -2.50
C TRP A 65 -5.17 -2.20 -1.56
N ILE A 66 -4.04 -2.89 -1.74
CA ILE A 66 -3.64 -4.00 -0.88
C ILE A 66 -3.58 -3.56 0.59
N ILE A 67 -2.99 -2.39 0.88
CA ILE A 67 -2.91 -1.83 2.24
C ILE A 67 -4.31 -1.56 2.81
N ASP A 68 -5.23 -0.99 2.02
CA ASP A 68 -6.58 -0.74 2.50
C ASP A 68 -7.36 -2.04 2.73
N GLU A 69 -7.14 -3.09 1.94
CA GLU A 69 -7.71 -4.43 2.21
C GLU A 69 -7.15 -5.07 3.48
N ILE A 70 -5.84 -4.90 3.75
CA ILE A 70 -5.25 -5.34 5.03
C ILE A 70 -5.93 -4.62 6.18
N ASN A 71 -5.99 -3.28 6.14
CA ASN A 71 -6.64 -2.48 7.18
C ASN A 71 -8.11 -2.87 7.40
N GLN A 72 -8.85 -3.13 6.31
CA GLN A 72 -10.25 -3.57 6.40
C GLN A 72 -10.37 -4.97 7.03
N SER A 73 -9.46 -5.88 6.69
CA SER A 73 -9.46 -7.24 7.26
C SER A 73 -9.03 -7.28 8.72
N MET A 74 -8.32 -6.23 9.19
CA MET A 74 -7.83 -6.09 10.55
C MET A 74 -8.64 -5.06 11.35
N GLU A 75 -9.94 -4.93 11.04
CA GLU A 75 -10.82 -3.97 11.73
C GLU A 75 -10.72 -4.11 13.26
N GLY A 76 -10.56 -2.99 13.93
CA GLY A 76 -10.34 -2.93 15.39
C GLY A 76 -8.88 -3.06 15.82
N ILE A 77 -7.95 -3.41 14.92
CA ILE A 77 -6.51 -3.49 15.19
C ILE A 77 -5.80 -2.48 14.29
N GLY A 78 -5.17 -1.48 14.91
CA GLY A 78 -4.37 -0.49 14.19
C GLY A 78 -3.11 -1.12 13.58
N LEU A 79 -2.78 -0.72 12.36
CA LEU A 79 -1.56 -1.18 11.67
C LEU A 79 -0.72 0.02 11.23
N ARG A 80 0.60 -0.17 11.18
CA ARG A 80 1.57 0.72 10.55
C ARG A 80 2.18 0.03 9.33
N PHE A 81 2.55 0.82 8.33
CA PHE A 81 3.16 0.30 7.10
C PHE A 81 4.35 1.15 6.68
N GLY A 82 5.54 0.56 6.71
CA GLY A 82 6.72 1.11 6.07
C GLY A 82 6.88 0.52 4.68
N ILE A 83 7.02 1.38 3.68
CA ILE A 83 7.15 1.00 2.27
C ILE A 83 8.52 1.45 1.77
N GLY A 84 9.22 0.56 1.09
CA GLY A 84 10.49 0.86 0.45
C GLY A 84 10.47 0.51 -1.03
N LEU A 85 10.92 1.43 -1.87
CA LEU A 85 11.19 1.19 -3.28
C LEU A 85 12.70 1.00 -3.48
N GLY A 86 13.09 -0.02 -4.22
CA GLY A 86 14.50 -0.28 -4.54
C GLY A 86 14.74 -1.68 -5.09
N THR A 87 16.00 -2.00 -5.27
CA THR A 87 16.45 -3.32 -5.73
C THR A 87 16.51 -4.32 -4.57
N ILE A 88 16.58 -5.62 -4.92
CA ILE A 88 16.91 -6.72 -4.01
C ILE A 88 18.26 -7.28 -4.45
N LEU A 89 19.14 -7.53 -3.49
CA LEU A 89 20.53 -7.98 -3.69
C LEU A 89 20.73 -9.49 -3.49
N THR A 90 19.77 -10.13 -2.81
CA THR A 90 19.78 -11.58 -2.56
C THR A 90 18.82 -12.29 -3.51
N ASP A 91 18.84 -13.62 -3.48
CA ASP A 91 17.81 -14.42 -4.15
C ASP A 91 16.42 -14.14 -3.55
N ILE A 92 15.41 -14.07 -4.40
CA ILE A 92 14.04 -13.87 -4.00
C ILE A 92 13.34 -15.24 -3.91
N ASN A 93 12.94 -15.62 -2.71
CA ASN A 93 12.08 -16.78 -2.53
C ASN A 93 10.61 -16.36 -2.73
N PRO A 94 9.89 -16.87 -3.75
CA PRO A 94 8.51 -16.48 -4.00
C PRO A 94 7.54 -16.87 -2.87
N GLU A 95 7.87 -17.93 -2.12
CA GLU A 95 6.98 -18.49 -1.09
C GLU A 95 7.11 -17.80 0.27
N VAL A 96 8.29 -17.24 0.57
CA VAL A 96 8.59 -16.65 1.88
C VAL A 96 9.46 -15.42 1.72
N SER A 97 9.02 -14.28 2.21
CA SER A 97 9.75 -13.01 2.13
C SER A 97 10.92 -12.89 3.12
N LEU A 98 11.11 -13.88 3.99
CA LEU A 98 12.22 -13.92 4.94
C LEU A 98 13.55 -14.23 4.22
N GLY A 99 14.61 -13.53 4.62
CA GLY A 99 15.96 -13.70 4.07
C GLY A 99 16.25 -12.88 2.81
N ALA A 100 15.25 -12.25 2.20
CA ALA A 100 15.50 -11.28 1.15
C ALA A 100 16.05 -9.98 1.73
N ASP A 101 17.10 -9.42 1.11
CA ASP A 101 17.77 -8.20 1.56
C ASP A 101 18.13 -7.29 0.37
N GLY A 102 18.16 -5.98 0.64
CA GLY A 102 18.51 -4.96 -0.34
C GLY A 102 17.81 -3.62 -0.08
N PRO A 103 18.11 -2.60 -0.92
CA PRO A 103 17.58 -1.25 -0.78
C PRO A 103 16.07 -1.17 -0.55
N ALA A 104 15.26 -2.02 -1.20
CA ALA A 104 13.82 -2.04 -0.98
C ALA A 104 13.47 -2.30 0.50
N TYR A 105 14.08 -3.29 1.13
CA TYR A 105 13.84 -3.59 2.55
C TYR A 105 14.49 -2.59 3.50
N TRP A 106 15.65 -2.03 3.14
CA TRP A 106 16.30 -0.98 3.95
C TRP A 106 15.41 0.26 4.01
N HIS A 107 14.89 0.70 2.88
CA HIS A 107 13.94 1.80 2.80
C HIS A 107 12.63 1.49 3.54
N ALA A 108 12.08 0.29 3.42
CA ALA A 108 10.87 -0.10 4.17
C ALA A 108 11.11 -0.07 5.68
N ARG A 109 12.29 -0.53 6.14
CA ARG A 109 12.68 -0.47 7.56
C ARG A 109 12.89 0.97 8.03
N GLU A 110 13.48 1.83 7.23
CA GLU A 110 13.59 3.26 7.53
C GLU A 110 12.20 3.91 7.64
N ALA A 111 11.29 3.58 6.73
CA ALA A 111 9.93 4.10 6.72
C ALA A 111 9.15 3.70 7.98
N ILE A 112 9.20 2.42 8.40
CA ILE A 112 8.50 1.97 9.60
C ILE A 112 9.10 2.59 10.86
N ASN A 113 10.43 2.74 10.94
CA ASN A 113 11.09 3.40 12.05
C ASN A 113 10.72 4.89 12.15
N TYR A 114 10.57 5.58 11.01
CA TYR A 114 10.06 6.96 10.97
C TYR A 114 8.68 7.08 11.60
N ILE A 115 7.77 6.14 11.33
CA ILE A 115 6.43 6.12 11.91
C ILE A 115 6.50 5.84 13.43
N HIS A 116 7.34 4.90 13.86
CA HIS A 116 7.55 4.58 15.29
C HIS A 116 8.03 5.77 16.12
N GLN A 117 8.79 6.70 15.52
CA GLN A 117 9.24 7.92 16.18
C GLN A 117 8.12 8.96 16.34
N LYS A 118 6.87 8.62 15.96
CA LYS A 118 5.69 9.49 16.04
C LYS A 118 5.87 10.82 15.30
N ASN A 119 6.59 10.78 14.16
CA ASN A 119 6.66 11.91 13.27
C ASN A 119 5.22 12.28 12.83
N ASP A 120 5.00 13.52 12.40
CA ASP A 120 3.65 14.06 12.13
C ASP A 120 2.70 13.92 13.34
N TYR A 121 3.24 14.09 14.55
CA TYR A 121 2.49 13.96 15.82
C TYR A 121 1.83 12.58 16.01
N GLY A 122 2.32 11.54 15.34
CA GLY A 122 1.76 10.19 15.40
C GLY A 122 0.49 9.99 14.57
N ASN A 123 0.13 10.94 13.72
CA ASN A 123 -1.05 10.83 12.85
C ASN A 123 -0.80 9.98 11.60
N THR A 124 0.47 9.82 11.20
CA THR A 124 0.86 9.05 10.01
C THR A 124 1.12 7.60 10.38
N GLN A 125 0.39 6.68 9.76
CA GLN A 125 0.55 5.24 9.93
C GLN A 125 1.12 4.56 8.68
N LEU A 126 1.49 5.34 7.66
CA LEU A 126 1.95 4.88 6.38
C LEU A 126 3.02 5.84 5.84
N ALA A 127 4.22 5.33 5.56
CA ALA A 127 5.30 6.12 4.99
C ALA A 127 6.03 5.35 3.88
N VAL A 128 6.57 6.09 2.92
CA VAL A 128 7.41 5.58 1.83
C VAL A 128 8.82 6.13 1.96
N ARG A 129 9.82 5.32 1.66
CA ARG A 129 11.21 5.71 1.49
C ARG A 129 11.75 5.20 0.17
N MET A 130 12.58 6.01 -0.49
CA MET A 130 13.25 5.69 -1.74
C MET A 130 14.43 6.64 -1.99
N ASP A 131 15.24 6.35 -3.00
CA ASP A 131 16.40 7.20 -3.36
C ASP A 131 15.97 8.57 -3.92
N LYS A 132 14.87 8.62 -4.70
CA LYS A 132 14.35 9.87 -5.30
C LYS A 132 13.60 10.71 -4.27
N LYS A 133 14.33 11.53 -3.52
CA LYS A 133 13.79 12.27 -2.35
C LYS A 133 12.64 13.23 -2.68
N GLU A 134 12.67 13.90 -3.82
CA GLU A 134 11.57 14.79 -4.24
C GLU A 134 10.26 14.01 -4.45
N ALA A 135 10.32 12.86 -5.13
CA ALA A 135 9.16 12.00 -5.31
C ALA A 135 8.68 11.40 -3.98
N GLU A 136 9.61 11.01 -3.10
CA GLU A 136 9.32 10.52 -1.75
C GLU A 136 8.51 11.55 -0.96
N GLU A 137 8.94 12.82 -0.95
CA GLU A 137 8.26 13.90 -0.23
C GLU A 137 6.85 14.14 -0.78
N MET A 138 6.69 14.18 -2.11
CA MET A 138 5.39 14.34 -2.75
C MET A 138 4.44 13.18 -2.42
N ILE A 139 4.94 11.94 -2.47
CA ILE A 139 4.16 10.75 -2.12
C ILE A 139 3.72 10.81 -0.67
N ASN A 140 4.63 11.06 0.28
CA ASN A 140 4.31 11.09 1.69
C ASN A 140 3.32 12.23 2.03
N SER A 141 3.41 13.38 1.35
CA SER A 141 2.44 14.48 1.50
C SER A 141 1.02 14.04 1.08
N LEU A 142 0.89 13.34 -0.07
CA LEU A 142 -0.40 12.80 -0.52
C LEU A 142 -0.94 11.73 0.42
N LEU A 143 -0.07 10.87 0.95
CA LEU A 143 -0.43 9.83 1.91
C LEU A 143 -0.91 10.44 3.22
N ALA A 144 -0.18 11.40 3.79
CA ALA A 144 -0.57 12.10 5.01
C ALA A 144 -1.94 12.80 4.85
N ALA A 145 -2.15 13.50 3.73
CA ALA A 145 -3.45 14.13 3.44
C ALA A 145 -4.57 13.08 3.32
N SER A 146 -4.32 11.95 2.68
CA SER A 146 -5.31 10.87 2.58
C SER A 146 -5.63 10.22 3.94
N GLU A 147 -4.63 10.00 4.78
CA GLU A 147 -4.83 9.49 6.14
C GLU A 147 -5.64 10.47 7.00
N ALA A 148 -5.39 11.78 6.90
CA ALA A 148 -6.18 12.79 7.58
C ALA A 148 -7.66 12.76 7.15
N ILE A 149 -7.94 12.57 5.86
CA ILE A 149 -9.32 12.37 5.36
C ILE A 149 -9.93 11.12 5.99
N LYS A 150 -9.23 9.97 5.94
CA LYS A 150 -9.69 8.69 6.47
C LYS A 150 -9.95 8.75 7.98
N ALA A 151 -9.09 9.40 8.73
CA ALA A 151 -9.21 9.59 10.18
C ALA A 151 -10.46 10.40 10.57
N SER A 152 -10.96 11.27 9.69
CA SER A 152 -12.19 12.03 9.92
C SER A 152 -13.48 11.25 9.70
N TRP A 153 -13.41 10.03 9.16
CA TRP A 153 -14.60 9.26 8.77
C TRP A 153 -15.36 8.69 9.97
N ARG A 154 -16.68 8.89 9.92
CA ARG A 154 -17.62 8.16 10.76
C ARG A 154 -17.85 6.76 10.21
N ASP A 155 -18.39 5.85 10.99
CA ASP A 155 -18.61 4.46 10.58
C ASP A 155 -19.40 4.33 9.27
N SER A 156 -20.44 5.14 9.08
CA SER A 156 -21.18 5.17 7.81
C SER A 156 -20.35 5.60 6.60
N GLN A 157 -19.22 6.27 6.79
CA GLN A 157 -18.29 6.69 5.74
C GLN A 157 -17.17 5.66 5.54
N LYS A 158 -16.74 4.97 6.60
CA LYS A 158 -15.82 3.83 6.50
C LYS A 158 -16.41 2.72 5.63
N VAL A 159 -17.71 2.45 5.79
CA VAL A 159 -18.48 1.48 4.98
C VAL A 159 -18.43 1.81 3.48
N LEU A 160 -18.26 3.09 3.07
CA LEU A 160 -18.08 3.41 1.65
C LEU A 160 -16.81 2.80 1.08
N LEU A 161 -15.67 2.94 1.77
CA LEU A 161 -14.41 2.35 1.30
C LEU A 161 -14.50 0.83 1.28
N GLN A 162 -15.04 0.24 2.33
CA GLN A 162 -15.28 -1.20 2.40
C GLN A 162 -16.07 -1.70 1.19
N THR A 163 -17.23 -1.10 0.92
CA THR A 163 -18.08 -1.51 -0.20
C THR A 163 -17.40 -1.29 -1.55
N LEU A 164 -16.63 -0.21 -1.72
CA LEU A 164 -15.84 0.01 -2.93
C LEU A 164 -14.78 -1.08 -3.14
N LEU A 165 -14.06 -1.48 -2.08
CA LEU A 165 -13.10 -2.58 -2.14
C LEU A 165 -13.76 -3.91 -2.51
N GLU A 166 -14.94 -4.20 -1.95
CA GLU A 166 -15.75 -5.40 -2.25
C GLU A 166 -16.23 -5.42 -3.71
N LEU A 167 -16.59 -4.25 -4.25
CA LEU A 167 -16.99 -4.07 -5.64
C LEU A 167 -15.81 -4.04 -6.64
N GLY A 168 -14.58 -4.10 -6.14
CA GLY A 168 -13.40 -4.02 -6.99
C GLY A 168 -13.12 -2.62 -7.53
N ILE A 169 -13.53 -1.58 -6.82
CA ILE A 169 -13.41 -0.17 -7.23
C ILE A 169 -12.39 0.53 -6.34
N TYR A 170 -11.32 1.07 -6.95
CA TYR A 170 -10.30 1.85 -6.26
C TYR A 170 -9.89 3.10 -7.04
N GLU A 171 -10.83 3.71 -7.74
CA GLU A 171 -10.64 4.93 -8.53
C GLU A 171 -11.66 5.99 -8.15
N GLU A 172 -11.34 7.28 -8.38
CA GLU A 172 -12.25 8.38 -8.08
C GLU A 172 -13.45 8.47 -9.06
N CYS A 173 -13.26 7.96 -10.29
CA CYS A 173 -14.28 7.93 -11.32
C CYS A 173 -14.90 6.54 -11.39
N PHE A 174 -16.12 6.38 -10.86
CA PHE A 174 -16.86 5.12 -10.88
C PHE A 174 -18.35 5.35 -11.04
N GLU A 175 -19.04 4.33 -11.54
CA GLU A 175 -20.50 4.33 -11.62
C GLU A 175 -21.12 4.14 -10.22
N GLN A 176 -21.99 5.10 -9.86
CA GLN A 176 -22.54 5.17 -8.49
C GLN A 176 -23.71 4.20 -8.28
N GLN A 177 -24.28 3.64 -9.34
CA GLN A 177 -25.47 2.79 -9.24
C GLN A 177 -25.19 1.50 -8.46
N ALA A 178 -24.09 0.81 -8.78
CA ALA A 178 -23.70 -0.42 -8.07
C ALA A 178 -23.43 -0.15 -6.59
N LEU A 179 -22.74 0.96 -6.29
CA LEU A 179 -22.48 1.37 -4.91
C LEU A 179 -23.77 1.74 -4.16
N ALA A 180 -24.70 2.45 -4.82
CA ALA A 180 -26.00 2.79 -4.25
C ALA A 180 -26.82 1.54 -3.89
N GLN A 181 -26.85 0.55 -4.79
CA GLN A 181 -27.51 -0.72 -4.58
C GLN A 181 -26.89 -1.52 -3.43
N ALA A 182 -25.57 -1.67 -3.42
CA ALA A 182 -24.86 -2.39 -2.36
C ALA A 182 -25.08 -1.78 -0.97
N LEU A 183 -25.14 -0.44 -0.89
CA LEU A 183 -25.39 0.30 0.34
C LEU A 183 -26.88 0.50 0.67
N GLN A 184 -27.80 0.06 -0.18
CA GLN A 184 -29.25 0.27 -0.08
C GLN A 184 -29.60 1.77 0.09
N LEU A 185 -28.92 2.64 -0.64
CA LEU A 185 -29.13 4.08 -0.61
C LEU A 185 -29.77 4.59 -1.91
N ASN A 186 -30.60 5.61 -1.79
CA ASN A 186 -30.99 6.37 -2.97
C ASN A 186 -29.85 7.30 -3.44
N SER A 187 -29.91 7.79 -4.68
CA SER A 187 -28.88 8.62 -5.29
C SER A 187 -28.57 9.90 -4.51
N SER A 188 -29.58 10.54 -3.91
CA SER A 188 -29.40 11.75 -3.10
C SER A 188 -28.65 11.47 -1.80
N ALA A 189 -28.98 10.37 -1.10
CA ALA A 189 -28.30 9.97 0.13
C ALA A 189 -26.83 9.55 -0.17
N LEU A 190 -26.61 8.79 -1.24
CA LEU A 190 -25.26 8.43 -1.67
C LEU A 190 -24.44 9.68 -2.01
N SER A 191 -24.97 10.60 -2.81
CA SER A 191 -24.25 11.85 -3.17
C SER A 191 -23.84 12.66 -1.93
N LYS A 192 -24.72 12.79 -0.95
CA LYS A 192 -24.40 13.45 0.33
C LYS A 192 -23.28 12.73 1.09
N ARG A 193 -23.32 11.38 1.14
CA ARG A 193 -22.31 10.57 1.82
C ARG A 193 -20.97 10.64 1.12
N LEU A 194 -20.91 10.54 -0.22
CA LEU A 194 -19.70 10.72 -1.03
C LEU A 194 -19.09 12.10 -0.81
N LYS A 195 -19.91 13.16 -0.81
CA LYS A 195 -19.46 14.53 -0.57
C LYS A 195 -18.87 14.71 0.84
N SER A 196 -19.60 14.26 1.86
CA SER A 196 -19.18 14.46 3.26
C SER A 196 -17.98 13.61 3.67
N SER A 197 -17.72 12.48 3.02
CA SER A 197 -16.55 11.63 3.26
C SER A 197 -15.29 12.08 2.54
N SER A 198 -15.42 12.91 1.50
CA SER A 198 -14.32 13.25 0.58
C SER A 198 -13.61 12.00 0.00
N ILE A 199 -14.33 10.84 -0.10
CA ILE A 199 -13.71 9.57 -0.49
C ILE A 199 -13.10 9.60 -1.89
N LYS A 200 -13.68 10.37 -2.82
CA LYS A 200 -13.09 10.55 -4.16
C LYS A 200 -11.73 11.24 -4.11
N VAL A 201 -11.57 12.21 -3.20
CA VAL A 201 -10.28 12.90 -2.98
C VAL A 201 -9.28 11.92 -2.35
N TYR A 202 -9.72 11.11 -1.39
CA TYR A 202 -8.92 10.04 -0.81
C TYR A 202 -8.38 9.09 -1.89
N LEU A 203 -9.27 8.54 -2.72
CA LEU A 203 -8.90 7.61 -3.81
C LEU A 203 -7.95 8.26 -4.82
N ARG A 204 -8.22 9.52 -5.21
CA ARG A 204 -7.33 10.27 -6.11
C ARG A 204 -5.93 10.45 -5.51
N ALA A 205 -5.83 10.84 -4.24
CA ALA A 205 -4.54 11.01 -3.57
C ALA A 205 -3.75 9.69 -3.54
N ARG A 206 -4.41 8.57 -3.19
CA ARG A 206 -3.80 7.23 -3.19
C ARG A 206 -3.33 6.81 -4.59
N ASN A 207 -4.16 7.00 -5.61
CA ASN A 207 -3.81 6.64 -6.99
C ASN A 207 -2.70 7.54 -7.56
N THR A 208 -2.69 8.83 -7.22
CA THR A 208 -1.59 9.73 -7.62
C THR A 208 -0.28 9.34 -6.95
N ALA A 209 -0.31 9.04 -5.65
CA ALA A 209 0.84 8.53 -4.91
C ALA A 209 1.37 7.21 -5.53
N LEU A 210 0.47 6.29 -5.90
CA LEU A 210 0.85 5.04 -6.58
C LEU A 210 1.51 5.29 -7.94
N LYS A 211 0.96 6.19 -8.75
CA LYS A 211 1.54 6.54 -10.05
C LYS A 211 2.94 7.15 -9.89
N LEU A 212 3.14 8.06 -8.94
CA LEU A 212 4.46 8.64 -8.64
C LEU A 212 5.45 7.55 -8.19
N LEU A 213 5.04 6.62 -7.35
CA LEU A 213 5.86 5.51 -6.90
C LEU A 213 6.27 4.63 -8.09
N GLN A 214 5.32 4.25 -8.95
CA GLN A 214 5.55 3.40 -10.11
C GLN A 214 6.44 4.05 -11.17
N THR A 215 6.28 5.36 -11.42
CA THR A 215 7.15 6.11 -12.33
C THR A 215 8.54 6.37 -11.76
N SER A 216 8.71 6.20 -10.47
CA SER A 216 10.02 6.30 -9.80
C SER A 216 10.84 5.03 -9.90
N CYS A 217 10.21 3.89 -10.22
CA CYS A 217 10.92 2.64 -10.50
C CYS A 217 11.88 2.83 -11.68
N CYS A 218 13.12 2.35 -11.57
CA CYS A 218 14.03 2.35 -12.70
C CYS A 218 13.53 1.33 -13.73
N ASP A 219 13.07 1.81 -14.88
CA ASP A 219 12.81 0.97 -16.03
C ASP A 219 14.12 0.42 -16.56
N VAL A 220 14.40 -0.85 -16.27
CA VAL A 220 15.44 -1.59 -16.99
C VAL A 220 14.79 -2.15 -18.26
N GLU A 221 14.37 -1.25 -19.16
CA GLU A 221 14.06 -1.55 -20.55
C GLU A 221 14.58 -0.43 -21.46
N ALA A 222 15.87 -0.13 -21.35
CA ALA A 222 16.65 0.45 -22.44
C ALA A 222 17.87 -0.47 -22.64
N GLY A 223 17.66 -1.52 -23.43
CA GLY A 223 18.75 -2.29 -23.96
C GLY A 223 19.78 -1.35 -24.62
N PRO A 224 21.08 -1.70 -24.66
CA PRO A 224 22.10 -0.84 -25.21
C PRO A 224 21.73 -0.54 -26.67
N GLN A 225 21.55 0.75 -27.00
CA GLN A 225 21.52 1.20 -28.39
C GLN A 225 22.91 0.90 -28.95
N GLU A 226 22.99 -0.07 -29.83
CA GLU A 226 24.19 -0.28 -30.62
C GLU A 226 24.56 1.04 -31.32
N PRO A 227 25.83 1.48 -31.26
CA PRO A 227 26.25 2.66 -31.96
C PRO A 227 26.05 2.41 -33.47
N LYS A 228 25.24 3.22 -34.12
CA LYS A 228 25.15 3.25 -35.57
C LYS A 228 26.54 3.52 -36.12
N ASN A 229 27.08 2.49 -36.75
CA ASN A 229 28.36 2.55 -37.45
C ASN A 229 28.11 3.33 -38.74
N ASP A 230 28.27 4.67 -38.70
CA ASP A 230 28.32 5.47 -39.90
C ASP A 230 29.63 5.18 -40.61
N GLY A 231 29.54 4.24 -41.58
CA GLY A 231 30.63 3.93 -42.47
C GLY A 231 30.99 5.16 -43.30
N PHE A 232 32.12 5.76 -43.01
CA PHE A 232 32.82 6.64 -43.94
C PHE A 232 33.44 5.74 -45.01
N LEU A 233 32.85 5.73 -46.19
CA LEU A 233 33.52 5.33 -47.44
C LEU A 233 34.36 6.53 -47.93
N VAL A 234 35.64 6.33 -48.06
CA VAL A 234 36.51 7.04 -48.97
C VAL A 234 36.97 6.08 -50.07
#